data_c8a632f9108763288222c71abbf48e56
#
_entry.id   c8a632f9108763288222c71abbf48e56
#
_cell.length_a   1.000
_cell.length_b   1.000
_cell.length_c   1.000
_cell.angle_alpha   90.00
_cell.angle_beta   90.00
_cell.angle_gamma   90.00
#
_symmetry.space_group_name_H-M   'P 1'
#
loop_
_entity.id
_entity.type
_entity.pdbx_description
1 polymer ?
#
loop_
_entity_poly.entity_id
_entity_poly.type
_entity_poly.pdbx_seq_one_letter_code
_entity_poly.pdbx_strand_id
1 'polypeptide(L)'
;MKNENSNILVINGGSSSIKFALYSMDENPTKIFSGQLKRIGLSGPEFIVTNNSQEKSEIVIDATNFKEAAEALIEWLKKQKDFEQTICIGHRIVHGMKYTQAEIIDEDLLNELNQISDYDPDHLPAEIEMVRLFKNQFPFLMQVACFDTAFHTTIPAVAKLYEMP
;
A
#
# COMPACT_ATOMS: atom_id res chain seq x y z
N MET A 1 25.60 -2.35 9.32
CA MET A 1 25.41 -3.81 9.13
C MET A 1 24.16 -3.98 8.30
N LYS A 2 24.25 -4.40 7.01
CA LYS A 2 23.06 -4.84 6.26
C LYS A 2 22.56 -6.09 6.94
N ASN A 3 21.36 -6.10 7.49
CA ASN A 3 20.71 -7.33 7.89
C ASN A 3 20.44 -8.12 6.60
N GLU A 4 21.20 -9.17 6.39
CA GLU A 4 20.93 -10.18 5.37
C GLU A 4 19.59 -10.81 5.75
N ASN A 5 18.53 -10.54 5.04
CA ASN A 5 17.14 -10.97 5.18
C ASN A 5 16.13 -9.89 5.64
N SER A 6 16.30 -8.65 5.24
CA SER A 6 15.26 -7.64 5.47
C SER A 6 14.25 -7.63 4.32
N ASN A 7 12.98 -7.45 4.63
CA ASN A 7 11.89 -7.40 3.64
C ASN A 7 11.18 -6.05 3.67
N ILE A 8 10.61 -5.67 2.54
CA ILE A 8 9.71 -4.51 2.40
C ILE A 8 8.35 -4.98 1.92
N LEU A 9 7.31 -4.57 2.61
CA LEU A 9 5.93 -4.71 2.16
C LEU A 9 5.55 -3.46 1.36
N VAL A 10 4.95 -3.64 0.20
CA VAL A 10 4.37 -2.56 -0.62
C VAL A 10 2.87 -2.74 -0.67
N ILE A 11 2.12 -1.66 -0.43
CA ILE A 11 0.65 -1.66 -0.41
C ILE A 11 0.12 -0.58 -1.35
N ASN A 12 -0.90 -0.95 -2.10
CA ASN A 12 -1.69 -0.05 -2.92
C ASN A 12 -3.17 -0.27 -2.55
N GLY A 13 -3.70 0.61 -1.70
CA GLY A 13 -5.10 0.64 -1.29
C GLY A 13 -5.91 1.51 -2.24
N GLY A 14 -6.92 0.94 -2.88
CA GLY A 14 -7.91 1.68 -3.65
C GLY A 14 -9.31 1.44 -3.08
N SER A 15 -10.29 2.23 -3.46
CA SER A 15 -11.65 2.21 -2.89
C SER A 15 -12.34 0.83 -2.89
N SER A 16 -12.04 -0.03 -3.85
CA SER A 16 -12.67 -1.35 -4.00
C SER A 16 -11.67 -2.51 -4.04
N SER A 17 -10.38 -2.24 -3.86
CA SER A 17 -9.33 -3.27 -3.90
C SER A 17 -8.10 -2.88 -3.12
N ILE A 18 -7.40 -3.88 -2.58
CA ILE A 18 -6.09 -3.73 -1.95
C ILE A 18 -5.12 -4.64 -2.71
N LYS A 19 -4.02 -4.08 -3.21
CA LYS A 19 -2.93 -4.86 -3.80
C LYS A 19 -1.72 -4.75 -2.90
N PHE A 20 -0.97 -5.84 -2.77
CA PHE A 20 0.23 -5.86 -1.95
C PHE A 20 1.29 -6.79 -2.51
N ALA A 21 2.54 -6.55 -2.15
CA ALA A 21 3.64 -7.44 -2.46
C ALA A 21 4.74 -7.33 -1.40
N LEU A 22 5.35 -8.45 -1.03
CA LEU A 22 6.51 -8.52 -0.17
C LEU A 22 7.76 -8.77 -1.03
N TYR A 23 8.78 -7.96 -0.83
CA TYR A 23 10.06 -8.07 -1.52
C TYR A 23 11.21 -8.27 -0.54
N SER A 24 12.19 -9.10 -0.90
CA SER A 24 13.47 -9.14 -0.21
C SER A 24 14.29 -7.88 -0.53
N MET A 25 15.13 -7.44 0.42
CA MET A 25 16.03 -6.28 0.27
C MET A 25 17.46 -6.68 -0.13
N ASP A 26 17.60 -7.74 -0.91
CA ASP A 26 18.87 -8.16 -1.48
C ASP A 26 19.38 -7.15 -2.52
N GLU A 27 20.61 -7.37 -3.04
CA GLU A 27 21.15 -6.53 -4.11
C GLU A 27 20.22 -6.45 -5.33
N ASN A 28 19.49 -7.54 -5.62
CA ASN A 28 18.44 -7.61 -6.61
C ASN A 28 17.13 -7.96 -5.88
N PRO A 29 16.28 -7.00 -5.53
CA PRO A 29 15.04 -7.26 -4.82
C PRO A 29 14.19 -8.30 -5.54
N THR A 30 13.84 -9.39 -4.85
CA THR A 30 12.99 -10.44 -5.38
C THR A 30 11.63 -10.44 -4.70
N LYS A 31 10.60 -10.69 -5.49
CA LYS A 31 9.25 -10.77 -4.95
C LYS A 31 9.05 -12.13 -4.28
N ILE A 32 8.78 -12.10 -2.97
CA ILE A 32 8.53 -13.29 -2.15
C ILE A 32 7.10 -13.77 -2.37
N PHE A 33 6.14 -12.87 -2.25
CA PHE A 33 4.74 -13.10 -2.60
C PHE A 33 4.08 -11.80 -3.01
N SER A 34 2.92 -11.92 -3.64
CA SER A 34 2.03 -10.78 -3.90
C SER A 34 0.58 -11.23 -3.80
N GLY A 35 -0.32 -10.31 -3.63
CA GLY A 35 -1.74 -10.63 -3.59
C GLY A 35 -2.62 -9.41 -3.82
N GLN A 36 -3.91 -9.71 -3.87
CA GLN A 36 -4.93 -8.69 -4.02
C GLN A 36 -6.23 -9.12 -3.36
N LEU A 37 -6.86 -8.16 -2.71
CA LEU A 37 -8.25 -8.24 -2.30
C LEU A 37 -9.05 -7.42 -3.31
N LYS A 38 -10.12 -7.99 -3.82
CA LYS A 38 -11.01 -7.37 -4.82
C LYS A 38 -12.44 -7.42 -4.38
N ARG A 39 -13.28 -6.63 -5.05
CA ARG A 39 -14.73 -6.57 -4.84
C ARG A 39 -15.08 -6.23 -3.39
N ILE A 40 -14.25 -5.41 -2.75
CA ILE A 40 -14.48 -4.92 -1.40
C ILE A 40 -15.76 -4.08 -1.40
N GLY A 41 -16.66 -4.36 -0.44
CA GLY A 41 -17.99 -3.71 -0.38
C GLY A 41 -19.02 -4.28 -1.34
N LEU A 42 -18.70 -5.32 -2.11
CA LEU A 42 -19.60 -6.04 -2.99
C LEU A 42 -19.79 -7.48 -2.51
N SER A 43 -20.81 -8.16 -3.04
CA SER A 43 -21.00 -9.59 -2.76
C SER A 43 -19.85 -10.42 -3.32
N GLY A 44 -19.27 -11.31 -2.48
CA GLY A 44 -18.20 -12.22 -2.85
C GLY A 44 -16.86 -11.52 -2.98
N PRO A 45 -16.31 -10.95 -1.88
CA PRO A 45 -14.95 -10.44 -1.89
C PRO A 45 -13.96 -11.58 -2.18
N GLU A 46 -12.93 -11.27 -2.97
CA GLU A 46 -11.90 -12.21 -3.40
C GLU A 46 -10.57 -11.84 -2.75
N PHE A 47 -9.93 -12.79 -2.07
CA PHE A 47 -8.56 -12.62 -1.58
C PHE A 47 -7.65 -13.65 -2.24
N ILE A 48 -6.84 -13.22 -3.19
CA ILE A 48 -5.96 -14.07 -3.98
C ILE A 48 -4.51 -13.72 -3.65
N VAL A 49 -3.71 -14.75 -3.35
CA VAL A 49 -2.27 -14.63 -3.11
C VAL A 49 -1.50 -15.42 -4.15
N THR A 50 -0.37 -14.91 -4.58
CA THR A 50 0.56 -15.56 -5.52
C THR A 50 1.94 -15.64 -4.87
N ASN A 51 2.49 -16.83 -4.73
CA ASN A 51 3.82 -17.07 -4.18
C ASN A 51 4.91 -16.81 -5.24
N ASN A 52 6.19 -16.98 -4.85
CA ASN A 52 7.33 -16.82 -5.75
C ASN A 52 7.36 -17.84 -6.90
N SER A 53 6.74 -19.01 -6.73
CA SER A 53 6.59 -20.04 -7.77
C SER A 53 5.41 -19.78 -8.72
N GLN A 54 4.76 -18.60 -8.63
CA GLN A 54 3.58 -18.21 -9.40
C GLN A 54 2.32 -19.05 -9.12
N GLU A 55 2.32 -19.82 -8.06
CA GLU A 55 1.12 -20.55 -7.62
C GLU A 55 0.15 -19.61 -6.93
N LYS A 56 -1.12 -19.73 -7.27
CA LYS A 56 -2.18 -18.91 -6.71
C LYS A 56 -2.97 -19.68 -5.66
N SER A 57 -3.26 -19.01 -4.56
CA SER A 57 -4.15 -19.49 -3.51
C SER A 57 -5.27 -18.49 -3.28
N GLU A 58 -6.49 -18.99 -3.14
CA GLU A 58 -7.64 -18.19 -2.75
C GLU A 58 -7.88 -18.36 -1.26
N ILE A 59 -8.09 -17.24 -0.56
CA ILE A 59 -8.33 -17.20 0.88
C ILE A 59 -9.76 -16.74 1.08
N VAL A 60 -10.52 -17.52 1.81
CA VAL A 60 -11.90 -17.17 2.16
C VAL A 60 -11.86 -16.05 3.20
N ILE A 61 -12.49 -14.93 2.88
CA ILE A 61 -12.68 -13.81 3.80
C ILE A 61 -14.16 -13.42 3.86
N ASP A 62 -14.54 -12.87 4.99
CA ASP A 62 -15.84 -12.21 5.18
C ASP A 62 -15.56 -10.74 5.47
N ALA A 63 -15.56 -9.93 4.42
CA ALA A 63 -15.25 -8.49 4.50
C ALA A 63 -16.32 -7.72 3.73
N THR A 64 -17.08 -6.91 4.42
CA THR A 64 -18.18 -6.11 3.85
C THR A 64 -17.75 -4.70 3.50
N ASN A 65 -16.59 -4.25 3.98
CA ASN A 65 -16.05 -2.92 3.77
C ASN A 65 -14.51 -2.93 3.71
N PHE A 66 -13.94 -1.78 3.38
CA PHE A 66 -12.49 -1.61 3.20
C PHE A 66 -11.70 -1.93 4.48
N LYS A 67 -12.19 -1.48 5.64
CA LYS A 67 -11.54 -1.73 6.93
C LYS A 67 -11.43 -3.22 7.24
N GLU A 68 -12.52 -3.95 7.11
CA GLU A 68 -12.55 -5.41 7.34
C GLU A 68 -11.62 -6.15 6.37
N ALA A 69 -11.56 -5.71 5.10
CA ALA A 69 -10.63 -6.28 4.13
C ALA A 69 -9.17 -6.02 4.50
N ALA A 70 -8.84 -4.81 4.97
CA ALA A 70 -7.51 -4.47 5.45
C ALA A 70 -7.12 -5.26 6.71
N GLU A 71 -8.04 -5.43 7.65
CA GLU A 71 -7.86 -6.25 8.84
C GLU A 71 -7.63 -7.73 8.47
N ALA A 72 -8.38 -8.27 7.51
CA ALA A 72 -8.16 -9.62 6.99
C ALA A 72 -6.77 -9.79 6.35
N LEU A 73 -6.30 -8.80 5.60
CA LEU A 73 -4.93 -8.77 5.08
C LEU A 73 -3.90 -8.79 6.20
N ILE A 74 -4.05 -7.95 7.20
CA ILE A 74 -3.15 -7.85 8.35
C ILE A 74 -3.07 -9.19 9.10
N GLU A 75 -4.21 -9.82 9.37
CA GLU A 75 -4.25 -11.12 10.05
C GLU A 75 -3.64 -12.24 9.21
N TRP A 76 -3.73 -12.17 7.88
CA TRP A 76 -3.05 -13.09 7.00
C TRP A 76 -1.53 -12.85 7.00
N LEU A 77 -1.08 -11.59 6.93
CA LEU A 77 0.35 -11.21 6.96
C LEU A 77 1.04 -11.69 8.24
N LYS A 78 0.41 -11.55 9.40
CA LYS A 78 0.93 -12.03 10.70
C LYS A 78 1.27 -13.52 10.72
N LYS A 79 0.66 -14.32 9.85
CA LYS A 79 0.89 -15.77 9.75
C LYS A 79 2.01 -16.13 8.77
N GLN A 80 2.57 -15.15 8.05
CA GLN A 80 3.63 -15.37 7.07
C GLN A 80 5.00 -15.19 7.73
N LYS A 81 5.84 -16.25 7.73
CA LYS A 81 7.20 -16.18 8.29
C LYS A 81 8.05 -15.08 7.66
N ASP A 82 7.94 -14.93 6.34
CA ASP A 82 8.72 -13.92 5.61
C ASP A 82 8.31 -12.49 6.02
N PHE A 83 7.08 -12.29 6.49
CA PHE A 83 6.63 -11.00 6.97
C PHE A 83 7.30 -10.59 8.30
N GLU A 84 7.72 -11.53 9.14
CA GLU A 84 8.43 -11.25 10.40
C GLU A 84 9.73 -10.46 10.19
N GLN A 85 10.32 -10.56 9.00
CA GLN A 85 11.54 -9.86 8.61
C GLN A 85 11.30 -8.51 7.96
N THR A 86 10.06 -8.04 7.94
CA THR A 86 9.68 -6.75 7.36
C THR A 86 10.22 -5.61 8.20
N ILE A 87 10.93 -4.69 7.58
CA ILE A 87 11.50 -3.50 8.23
C ILE A 87 10.78 -2.21 7.83
N CYS A 88 10.07 -2.24 6.70
CA CYS A 88 9.41 -1.06 6.16
C CYS A 88 8.15 -1.45 5.38
N ILE A 89 7.15 -0.57 5.42
CA ILE A 89 5.93 -0.67 4.61
C ILE A 89 5.85 0.57 3.73
N GLY A 90 5.86 0.38 2.40
CA GLY A 90 5.62 1.44 1.43
C GLY A 90 4.14 1.49 1.06
N HIS A 91 3.51 2.65 1.24
CA HIS A 91 2.14 2.90 0.83
C HIS A 91 2.13 3.77 -0.42
N ARG A 92 1.43 3.33 -1.47
CA ARG A 92 1.09 4.20 -2.58
C ARG A 92 0.02 5.17 -2.12
N ILE A 93 0.25 6.46 -2.33
CA ILE A 93 -0.68 7.56 -2.08
C ILE A 93 -0.89 8.31 -3.40
N VAL A 94 -2.14 8.43 -3.83
CA VAL A 94 -2.45 9.04 -5.14
C VAL A 94 -2.03 10.52 -5.17
N HIS A 95 -2.36 11.28 -4.14
CA HIS A 95 -2.09 12.72 -4.10
C HIS A 95 -1.14 13.10 -2.98
N GLY A 96 0.01 13.68 -3.36
CA GLY A 96 1.01 14.21 -2.42
C GLY A 96 1.09 15.75 -2.39
N MET A 97 0.33 16.46 -3.24
CA MET A 97 0.36 17.93 -3.38
C MET A 97 1.79 18.47 -3.52
N LYS A 98 2.35 19.00 -2.42
CA LYS A 98 3.70 19.58 -2.37
C LYS A 98 4.84 18.56 -2.38
N TYR A 99 4.54 17.29 -2.11
CA TYR A 99 5.58 16.25 -1.98
C TYR A 99 6.01 15.74 -3.34
N THR A 100 7.32 15.85 -3.62
CA THR A 100 7.94 15.46 -4.89
C THR A 100 8.82 14.22 -4.76
N GLN A 101 8.85 13.60 -3.58
CA GLN A 101 9.58 12.38 -3.27
C GLN A 101 8.83 11.57 -2.21
N ALA A 102 9.31 10.35 -1.95
CA ALA A 102 8.77 9.52 -0.87
C ALA A 102 9.07 10.14 0.50
N GLU A 103 8.12 10.05 1.42
CA GLU A 103 8.21 10.63 2.77
C GLU A 103 7.92 9.59 3.84
N ILE A 104 8.62 9.67 4.97
CA ILE A 104 8.30 8.85 6.15
C ILE A 104 6.97 9.34 6.73
N ILE A 105 6.07 8.40 7.00
CA ILE A 105 4.75 8.72 7.53
C ILE A 105 4.82 8.94 9.04
N ASP A 106 4.68 10.18 9.44
CA ASP A 106 4.47 10.63 10.82
C ASP A 106 3.05 11.19 11.01
N GLU A 107 2.76 11.72 12.19
CA GLU A 107 1.45 12.32 12.48
C GLU A 107 1.22 13.63 11.73
N ASP A 108 2.29 14.39 11.49
CA ASP A 108 2.18 15.67 10.77
C ASP A 108 1.79 15.42 9.31
N LEU A 109 2.44 14.46 8.65
CA LEU A 109 2.09 14.06 7.29
C LEU A 109 0.66 13.51 7.22
N LEU A 110 0.24 12.66 8.16
CA LEU A 110 -1.13 12.14 8.20
C LEU A 110 -2.17 13.25 8.38
N ASN A 111 -1.86 14.26 9.20
CA ASN A 111 -2.74 15.42 9.38
C ASN A 111 -2.83 16.26 8.11
N GLU A 112 -1.71 16.47 7.41
CA GLU A 112 -1.70 17.18 6.13
C GLU A 112 -2.51 16.43 5.07
N LEU A 113 -2.34 15.12 4.95
CA LEU A 113 -3.11 14.29 4.00
C LEU A 113 -4.61 14.31 4.33
N ASN A 114 -4.99 14.30 5.61
CA ASN A 114 -6.38 14.48 6.01
C ASN A 114 -6.96 15.82 5.58
N GLN A 115 -6.21 16.92 5.70
CA GLN A 115 -6.67 18.25 5.32
C GLN A 115 -6.93 18.37 3.81
N ILE A 116 -6.21 17.59 3.01
CA ILE A 116 -6.38 17.60 1.56
C ILE A 116 -7.28 16.48 1.04
N SER A 117 -7.87 15.67 1.92
CA SER A 117 -8.72 14.52 1.53
C SER A 117 -9.96 14.94 0.72
N ASP A 118 -10.43 16.18 0.89
CA ASP A 118 -11.55 16.73 0.12
C ASP A 118 -11.21 16.93 -1.37
N TYR A 119 -9.92 16.98 -1.74
CA TYR A 119 -9.49 17.07 -3.15
C TYR A 119 -9.49 15.71 -3.86
N ASP A 120 -9.40 14.61 -3.10
CA ASP A 120 -9.49 13.25 -3.63
C ASP A 120 -10.30 12.36 -2.67
N PRO A 121 -11.62 12.59 -2.57
CA PRO A 121 -12.47 11.89 -1.63
C PRO A 121 -12.63 10.39 -1.94
N ASP A 122 -12.34 9.99 -3.17
CA ASP A 122 -12.48 8.60 -3.61
C ASP A 122 -11.28 7.72 -3.22
N HIS A 123 -10.09 8.29 -2.96
CA HIS A 123 -8.87 7.54 -2.68
C HIS A 123 -8.24 7.87 -1.32
N LEU A 124 -7.94 9.14 -1.04
CA LEU A 124 -7.18 9.55 0.14
C LEU A 124 -7.76 9.03 1.48
N PRO A 125 -9.07 9.05 1.73
CA PRO A 125 -9.60 8.53 2.99
C PRO A 125 -9.28 7.06 3.22
N ALA A 126 -9.41 6.22 2.19
CA ALA A 126 -9.11 4.79 2.27
C ALA A 126 -7.59 4.53 2.44
N GLU A 127 -6.76 5.31 1.76
CA GLU A 127 -5.29 5.24 1.86
C GLU A 127 -4.82 5.64 3.28
N ILE A 128 -5.36 6.71 3.84
CA ILE A 128 -5.06 7.15 5.22
C ILE A 128 -5.54 6.11 6.24
N GLU A 129 -6.72 5.55 6.06
CA GLU A 129 -7.25 4.49 6.92
C GLU A 129 -6.32 3.27 6.90
N MET A 130 -5.86 2.84 5.72
CA MET A 130 -4.90 1.75 5.56
C MET A 130 -3.62 2.01 6.37
N VAL A 131 -3.01 3.19 6.23
CA VAL A 131 -1.81 3.57 6.97
C VAL A 131 -2.04 3.48 8.48
N ARG A 132 -3.16 4.02 8.97
CA ARG A 132 -3.50 3.99 10.40
C ARG A 132 -3.70 2.59 10.93
N LEU A 133 -4.38 1.71 10.18
CA LEU A 133 -4.56 0.31 10.55
C LEU A 133 -3.21 -0.40 10.69
N PHE A 134 -2.31 -0.23 9.71
CA PHE A 134 -0.96 -0.80 9.80
C PHE A 134 -0.13 -0.21 10.93
N LYS A 135 -0.22 1.10 11.19
CA LYS A 135 0.48 1.76 12.29
C LYS A 135 0.03 1.24 13.66
N ASN A 136 -1.26 1.02 13.82
CA ASN A 136 -1.82 0.46 15.06
C ASN A 136 -1.38 -1.00 15.29
N GLN A 137 -1.30 -1.80 14.24
CA GLN A 137 -0.95 -3.22 14.33
C GLN A 137 0.56 -3.47 14.38
N PHE A 138 1.35 -2.60 13.75
CA PHE A 138 2.80 -2.72 13.64
C PHE A 138 3.49 -1.39 13.99
N PRO A 139 3.39 -0.91 15.25
CA PRO A 139 3.84 0.43 15.64
C PRO A 139 5.35 0.65 15.48
N PHE A 140 6.14 -0.43 15.40
CA PHE A 140 7.59 -0.37 15.26
C PHE A 140 8.06 -0.45 13.80
N LEU A 141 7.18 -0.75 12.84
CA LEU A 141 7.53 -0.74 11.44
C LEU A 141 7.49 0.69 10.88
N MET A 142 8.57 1.06 10.22
CA MET A 142 8.61 2.32 9.47
C MET A 142 7.60 2.26 8.32
N GLN A 143 6.82 3.31 8.15
CA GLN A 143 5.91 3.44 7.02
C GLN A 143 6.32 4.63 6.15
N VAL A 144 6.24 4.45 4.83
CA VAL A 144 6.67 5.43 3.83
C VAL A 144 5.54 5.66 2.83
N ALA A 145 5.21 6.93 2.61
CA ALA A 145 4.30 7.35 1.55
C ALA A 145 5.06 7.50 0.23
N CYS A 146 4.57 6.85 -0.82
CA CYS A 146 5.06 6.97 -2.18
C CYS A 146 3.96 7.60 -3.03
N PHE A 147 4.17 8.84 -3.44
CA PHE A 147 3.15 9.64 -4.11
C PHE A 147 3.18 9.45 -5.63
N ASP A 148 2.03 9.19 -6.25
CA ASP A 148 1.92 9.11 -7.71
C ASP A 148 2.32 10.44 -8.36
N THR A 149 1.97 11.56 -7.74
CA THR A 149 2.33 12.90 -8.21
C THR A 149 3.84 13.16 -8.22
N ALA A 150 4.62 12.41 -7.42
CA ALA A 150 6.08 12.48 -7.42
C ALA A 150 6.73 11.63 -8.52
N PHE A 151 6.04 10.60 -9.03
CA PHE A 151 6.61 9.65 -10.00
C PHE A 151 6.88 10.29 -11.37
N HIS A 152 6.04 11.23 -11.78
CA HIS A 152 6.09 11.87 -13.11
C HIS A 152 6.70 13.29 -13.11
N THR A 153 7.52 13.62 -12.13
CA THR A 153 8.11 14.98 -12.03
C THR A 153 8.99 15.36 -13.22
N THR A 154 9.59 14.39 -13.89
CA THR A 154 10.49 14.57 -15.05
C THR A 154 9.79 14.63 -16.39
N ILE A 155 8.46 14.49 -16.45
CA ILE A 155 7.70 14.60 -17.71
C ILE A 155 7.87 16.03 -18.28
N PRO A 156 8.19 16.17 -19.58
CA PRO A 156 8.27 17.46 -20.24
C PRO A 156 6.99 18.29 -20.07
N ALA A 157 7.14 19.62 -19.94
CA ALA A 157 5.99 20.50 -19.70
C ALA A 157 4.87 20.33 -20.73
N VAL A 158 5.21 20.09 -21.99
CA VAL A 158 4.24 19.86 -23.09
C VAL A 158 3.37 18.60 -22.83
N ALA A 159 3.91 17.58 -22.17
CA ALA A 159 3.16 16.35 -21.88
C ALA A 159 2.32 16.46 -20.59
N LYS A 160 2.47 17.54 -19.83
CA LYS A 160 1.67 17.86 -18.63
C LYS A 160 0.42 18.69 -18.98
N LEU A 161 0.34 19.22 -20.19
CA LEU A 161 -0.79 20.04 -20.60
C LEU A 161 -1.82 19.14 -21.29
N TYR A 162 -3.03 19.10 -20.74
CA TYR A 162 -4.17 18.59 -21.50
C TYR A 162 -4.55 19.64 -22.54
N GLU A 163 -4.75 19.22 -23.77
CA GLU A 163 -5.44 20.07 -24.75
C GLU A 163 -6.87 20.29 -24.23
N MET A 164 -7.16 21.51 -23.85
CA MET A 164 -8.53 21.90 -23.58
C MET A 164 -9.20 22.22 -24.93
N PRO A 165 -10.37 21.67 -25.21
CA PRO A 165 -11.12 21.94 -26.42
C PRO A 165 -11.54 23.39 -26.53
#